data_5a57bdb31de05e763bf1a75f29bd55af
#
_entry.id   5a57bdb31de05e763bf1a75f29bd55af
#
_cell.length_a   1.000
_cell.length_b   1.000
_cell.length_c   1.000
_cell.angle_alpha   90.00
_cell.angle_beta   90.00
_cell.angle_gamma   90.00
#
_symmetry.space_group_name_H-M   'P 1'
#
loop_
_entity.id
_entity.type
_entity.pdbx_description
1 polymer ?
#
loop_
_entity_poly.entity_id
_entity_poly.type
_entity_poly.pdbx_seq_one_letter_code
_entity_poly.pdbx_strand_id
1 'polypeptide(L)'
;MVNIKIELNKFWNLHETRDSKLYLKGYFYSHTIYELNDILNSIELEYLNEFINSLRGNFAFIFKNSKYTIAVVDRIRSSELNFFQYKSDFYISPNISSILNLEFFKKSIDQDALLQTAMSGYTIGDDTLYDNCKSLSAGQYVMIVDDKLEVFDYFKYFDAISKQPYDELKTELTKVTLDLFKKIIKKIGDRQIVIPLSAGNDSRLVASIFHHLGVKNVLCYSYGQKTNFESKISKIIAKKLGYKWVFIPVSYSTERSFYNSNKY
;
A
#
# COMPACT_ATOMS: atom_id res chain seq x y z
N MET A 1 -17.08 -23.13 -14.24
CA MET A 1 -16.53 -22.81 -12.90
C MET A 1 -15.27 -22.02 -13.16
N VAL A 2 -15.30 -20.75 -12.79
CA VAL A 2 -14.19 -19.83 -13.02
C VAL A 2 -13.06 -20.16 -12.04
N ASN A 3 -11.85 -20.31 -12.55
CA ASN A 3 -10.67 -20.44 -11.70
C ASN A 3 -10.12 -19.07 -11.41
N ILE A 4 -10.04 -18.73 -10.12
CA ILE A 4 -9.33 -17.54 -9.66
C ILE A 4 -7.98 -17.98 -9.17
N LYS A 5 -6.94 -17.62 -9.90
CA LYS A 5 -5.54 -17.91 -9.56
C LYS A 5 -4.95 -16.72 -8.83
N ILE A 6 -4.45 -16.97 -7.64
CA ILE A 6 -3.87 -15.97 -6.74
C ILE A 6 -2.42 -16.38 -6.51
N GLU A 7 -1.49 -15.56 -6.99
CA GLU A 7 -0.06 -15.73 -6.74
C GLU A 7 0.42 -14.68 -5.75
N LEU A 8 0.82 -15.09 -4.57
CA LEU A 8 1.20 -14.23 -3.47
C LEU A 8 2.65 -14.47 -3.05
N ASN A 9 3.27 -13.47 -2.47
CA ASN A 9 4.59 -13.57 -1.87
C ASN A 9 4.50 -13.77 -0.34
N LYS A 10 5.64 -14.01 0.32
CA LYS A 10 5.76 -14.30 1.76
C LYS A 10 5.23 -13.22 2.72
N PHE A 11 4.83 -12.05 2.22
CA PHE A 11 4.32 -10.95 3.03
C PHE A 11 2.80 -10.95 3.18
N TRP A 12 2.13 -11.93 2.59
CA TRP A 12 0.70 -12.12 2.71
C TRP A 12 0.38 -13.14 3.80
N ASN A 13 -0.57 -12.82 4.64
CA ASN A 13 -1.11 -13.73 5.64
C ASN A 13 -2.36 -14.38 5.08
N LEU A 14 -2.44 -15.70 5.19
CA LEU A 14 -3.61 -16.47 4.81
C LEU A 14 -4.41 -16.82 6.07
N HIS A 15 -5.70 -16.54 6.05
CA HIS A 15 -6.69 -17.12 6.93
C HIS A 15 -7.66 -17.95 6.09
N GLU A 16 -7.72 -19.25 6.37
CA GLU A 16 -8.55 -20.22 5.64
C GLU A 16 -9.52 -20.87 6.61
N THR A 17 -10.78 -20.88 6.21
CA THR A 17 -11.84 -21.62 6.89
C THR A 17 -12.38 -22.69 5.95
N ARG A 18 -13.37 -23.48 6.39
CA ARG A 18 -14.03 -24.47 5.52
C ARG A 18 -14.67 -23.81 4.27
N ASP A 19 -15.18 -22.60 4.43
CA ASP A 19 -16.05 -21.98 3.44
C ASP A 19 -15.42 -20.76 2.75
N SER A 20 -14.27 -20.28 3.23
CA SER A 20 -13.63 -19.07 2.69
C SER A 20 -12.11 -19.04 2.85
N LYS A 21 -11.48 -18.22 2.00
CA LYS A 21 -10.05 -17.86 2.07
C LYS A 21 -9.91 -16.36 2.07
N LEU A 22 -9.18 -15.83 3.04
CA LEU A 22 -8.82 -14.43 3.15
C LEU A 22 -7.29 -14.28 3.14
N TYR A 23 -6.79 -13.61 2.14
CA TYR A 23 -5.39 -13.23 2.03
C TYR A 23 -5.27 -11.75 2.40
N LEU A 24 -4.38 -11.42 3.32
CA LEU A 24 -4.17 -10.05 3.81
C LEU A 24 -2.70 -9.68 3.79
N LYS A 25 -2.39 -8.54 3.17
CA LYS A 25 -1.12 -7.83 3.35
C LYS A 25 -1.39 -6.54 4.08
N GLY A 26 -0.57 -6.23 5.09
CA GLY A 26 -0.73 -5.02 5.89
C GLY A 26 -1.59 -5.23 7.14
N TYR A 27 -2.37 -4.22 7.50
CA TYR A 27 -3.12 -4.23 8.77
C TYR A 27 -4.31 -3.26 8.75
N PHE A 28 -5.27 -3.53 9.63
CA PHE A 28 -6.35 -2.63 10.00
C PHE A 28 -6.14 -2.07 11.42
N TYR A 29 -6.66 -0.88 11.69
CA TYR A 29 -6.63 -0.31 13.05
C TYR A 29 -7.73 -0.89 13.95
N SER A 30 -8.87 -1.30 13.38
CA SER A 30 -10.07 -1.71 14.10
C SER A 30 -10.48 -3.15 13.94
N HIS A 31 -9.87 -3.90 13.03
CA HIS A 31 -10.24 -5.28 12.74
C HIS A 31 -9.03 -6.20 12.75
N THR A 32 -9.25 -7.42 13.21
CA THR A 32 -8.35 -8.56 13.01
C THR A 32 -8.67 -9.26 11.68
N ILE A 33 -7.79 -10.12 11.20
CA ILE A 33 -8.06 -10.93 10.00
C ILE A 33 -9.26 -11.86 10.21
N TYR A 34 -9.48 -12.35 11.42
CA TYR A 34 -10.59 -13.24 11.77
C TYR A 34 -11.94 -12.50 11.70
N GLU A 35 -12.05 -11.37 12.37
CA GLU A 35 -13.26 -10.54 12.32
C GLU A 35 -13.61 -10.09 10.90
N LEU A 36 -12.60 -9.71 10.11
CA LEU A 36 -12.81 -9.35 8.71
C LEU A 36 -13.36 -10.53 7.90
N ASN A 37 -12.82 -11.73 8.10
CA ASN A 37 -13.30 -12.94 7.42
C ASN A 37 -14.75 -13.26 7.77
N ASP A 38 -15.13 -13.16 9.05
CA ASP A 38 -16.48 -13.44 9.51
C ASP A 38 -17.49 -12.43 8.94
N ILE A 39 -17.13 -11.14 8.93
CA ILE A 39 -17.97 -10.10 8.32
C ILE A 39 -18.16 -10.35 6.84
N LEU A 40 -17.07 -10.62 6.10
CA LEU A 40 -17.14 -10.86 4.65
C LEU A 40 -17.92 -12.14 4.29
N ASN A 41 -18.00 -13.13 5.17
CA ASN A 41 -18.84 -14.31 4.93
C ASN A 41 -20.33 -14.04 5.13
N SER A 42 -20.69 -13.09 5.98
CA SER A 42 -22.08 -12.81 6.39
C SER A 42 -22.69 -11.58 5.73
N ILE A 43 -21.88 -10.66 5.20
CA ILE A 43 -22.35 -9.41 4.63
C ILE A 43 -23.15 -9.63 3.33
N GLU A 44 -24.22 -8.89 3.16
CA GLU A 44 -24.95 -8.79 1.90
C GLU A 44 -24.20 -7.86 0.94
N LEU A 45 -24.19 -8.21 -0.38
CA LEU A 45 -23.37 -7.51 -1.36
C LEU A 45 -23.72 -6.02 -1.51
N GLU A 46 -24.95 -5.63 -1.23
CA GLU A 46 -25.38 -4.23 -1.25
C GLU A 46 -24.67 -3.35 -0.20
N TYR A 47 -24.27 -3.93 0.96
CA TYR A 47 -23.54 -3.22 2.02
C TYR A 47 -22.01 -3.33 1.90
N LEU A 48 -21.52 -4.14 0.96
CA LEU A 48 -20.09 -4.41 0.83
C LEU A 48 -19.27 -3.14 0.58
N ASN A 49 -19.76 -2.27 -0.30
CA ASN A 49 -19.06 -1.02 -0.63
C ASN A 49 -18.94 -0.08 0.58
N GLU A 50 -20.01 0.05 1.36
CA GLU A 50 -20.02 0.86 2.58
C GLU A 50 -19.08 0.26 3.64
N PHE A 51 -19.13 -1.05 3.81
CA PHE A 51 -18.23 -1.75 4.73
C PHE A 51 -16.77 -1.54 4.36
N ILE A 52 -16.37 -1.78 3.09
CA ILE A 52 -15.00 -1.55 2.63
C ILE A 52 -14.59 -0.09 2.85
N ASN A 53 -15.49 0.86 2.57
CA ASN A 53 -15.25 2.28 2.83
C ASN A 53 -15.09 2.61 4.33
N SER A 54 -15.59 1.80 5.24
CA SER A 54 -15.42 2.00 6.68
C SER A 54 -14.03 1.58 7.18
N LEU A 55 -13.34 0.68 6.47
CA LEU A 55 -12.04 0.16 6.85
C LEU A 55 -10.97 1.25 6.91
N ARG A 56 -10.13 1.18 7.91
CA ARG A 56 -8.99 2.09 8.13
C ARG A 56 -7.74 1.29 8.41
N GLY A 57 -6.67 1.61 7.69
CA GLY A 57 -5.38 0.92 7.80
C GLY A 57 -4.56 1.07 6.55
N ASN A 58 -3.46 0.32 6.47
CA ASN A 58 -2.67 0.11 5.26
C ASN A 58 -2.82 -1.36 4.88
N PHE A 59 -3.54 -1.63 3.81
CA PHE A 59 -3.89 -3.01 3.48
C PHE A 59 -4.12 -3.22 1.99
N ALA A 60 -3.87 -4.44 1.56
CA ALA A 60 -4.52 -5.05 0.43
C ALA A 60 -5.02 -6.42 0.87
N PHE A 61 -6.21 -6.82 0.45
CA PHE A 61 -6.70 -8.16 0.76
C PHE A 61 -7.45 -8.77 -0.43
N ILE A 62 -7.47 -10.09 -0.46
CA ILE A 62 -8.26 -10.87 -1.41
C ILE A 62 -9.10 -11.83 -0.57
N PHE A 63 -10.41 -11.77 -0.74
CA PHE A 63 -11.34 -12.67 -0.08
C PHE A 63 -12.08 -13.49 -1.13
N LYS A 64 -12.23 -14.79 -0.86
CA LYS A 64 -12.95 -15.71 -1.72
C LYS A 64 -13.81 -16.65 -0.89
N ASN A 65 -15.07 -16.76 -1.25
CA ASN A 65 -16.00 -17.79 -0.77
C ASN A 65 -16.76 -18.43 -1.94
N SER A 66 -17.81 -19.20 -1.65
CA SER A 66 -18.65 -19.84 -2.68
C SER A 66 -19.54 -18.86 -3.47
N LYS A 67 -19.77 -17.64 -2.94
CA LYS A 67 -20.67 -16.66 -3.53
C LYS A 67 -19.94 -15.65 -4.40
N TYR A 68 -18.75 -15.18 -3.94
CA TYR A 68 -18.02 -14.11 -4.61
C TYR A 68 -16.53 -14.14 -4.29
N THR A 69 -15.78 -13.44 -5.10
CA THR A 69 -14.37 -13.10 -4.80
C THR A 69 -14.19 -11.60 -4.94
N ILE A 70 -13.49 -11.00 -3.98
CA ILE A 70 -13.07 -9.60 -4.06
C ILE A 70 -11.58 -9.46 -3.86
N ALA A 71 -10.99 -8.46 -4.52
CA ALA A 71 -9.63 -8.02 -4.25
C ALA A 71 -9.65 -6.51 -4.05
N VAL A 72 -9.12 -6.04 -2.94
CA VAL A 72 -9.28 -4.68 -2.43
C VAL A 72 -7.92 -4.08 -2.14
N VAL A 73 -7.71 -2.82 -2.53
CA VAL A 73 -6.57 -2.01 -2.09
C VAL A 73 -7.05 -0.86 -1.23
N ASP A 74 -6.21 -0.38 -0.32
CA ASP A 74 -6.57 0.75 0.55
C ASP A 74 -6.64 2.09 -0.20
N ARG A 75 -7.07 3.13 0.52
CA ARG A 75 -7.35 4.48 -0.03
C ARG A 75 -6.13 5.19 -0.62
N ILE A 76 -4.92 4.71 -0.38
CA ILE A 76 -3.67 5.26 -0.91
C ILE A 76 -2.88 4.25 -1.73
N ARG A 77 -3.45 3.06 -1.96
CA ARG A 77 -2.80 1.96 -2.68
C ARG A 77 -1.42 1.62 -2.11
N SER A 78 -1.36 1.40 -0.80
CA SER A 78 -0.11 1.04 -0.13
C SER A 78 0.46 -0.32 -0.57
N SER A 79 -0.35 -1.14 -1.21
CA SER A 79 0.06 -2.39 -1.89
C SER A 79 -0.66 -2.52 -3.21
N GLU A 80 0.08 -2.92 -4.21
CA GLU A 80 -0.40 -3.14 -5.56
C GLU A 80 -1.18 -4.44 -5.68
N LEU A 81 -2.24 -4.45 -6.49
CA LEU A 81 -2.92 -5.63 -6.97
C LEU A 81 -3.22 -5.48 -8.45
N ASN A 82 -2.67 -6.39 -9.24
CA ASN A 82 -2.88 -6.48 -10.68
C ASN A 82 -3.87 -7.61 -10.99
N PHE A 83 -4.67 -7.43 -12.00
CA PHE A 83 -5.64 -8.43 -12.43
C PHE A 83 -5.78 -8.47 -13.94
N PHE A 84 -6.13 -9.64 -14.46
CA PHE A 84 -6.48 -9.81 -15.87
C PHE A 84 -7.36 -11.04 -16.03
N GLN A 85 -8.04 -11.10 -17.17
CA GLN A 85 -8.85 -12.23 -17.56
C GLN A 85 -8.21 -12.96 -18.76
N TYR A 86 -8.13 -14.28 -18.67
CA TYR A 86 -7.74 -15.12 -19.79
C TYR A 86 -8.75 -16.25 -19.97
N LYS A 87 -9.45 -16.25 -21.12
CA LYS A 87 -10.63 -17.10 -21.36
C LYS A 87 -11.68 -16.89 -20.28
N SER A 88 -12.05 -17.92 -19.56
CA SER A 88 -12.98 -17.86 -18.42
C SER A 88 -12.31 -17.68 -17.07
N ASP A 89 -10.95 -17.69 -17.00
CA ASP A 89 -10.23 -17.62 -15.74
C ASP A 89 -9.80 -16.20 -15.39
N PHE A 90 -9.85 -15.86 -14.11
CA PHE A 90 -9.36 -14.58 -13.57
C PHE A 90 -8.06 -14.78 -12.80
N TYR A 91 -7.14 -13.85 -12.97
CA TYR A 91 -5.83 -13.86 -12.34
C TYR A 91 -5.68 -12.59 -11.52
N ILE A 92 -5.25 -12.73 -10.26
CA ILE A 92 -4.99 -11.61 -9.35
C ILE A 92 -3.60 -11.82 -8.76
N SER A 93 -2.74 -10.82 -8.87
CA SER A 93 -1.39 -10.88 -8.31
C SER A 93 -0.91 -9.51 -7.82
N PRO A 94 -0.22 -9.44 -6.67
CA PRO A 94 0.46 -8.23 -6.21
C PRO A 94 1.75 -7.94 -6.98
N ASN A 95 2.15 -8.85 -7.89
CA ASN A 95 3.39 -8.73 -8.64
C ASN A 95 3.13 -8.99 -10.12
N ILE A 96 3.26 -7.94 -10.92
CA ILE A 96 3.10 -8.05 -12.36
C ILE A 96 4.09 -9.06 -12.99
N SER A 97 5.29 -9.22 -12.42
CA SER A 97 6.27 -10.19 -12.93
C SER A 97 5.74 -11.62 -12.86
N SER A 98 4.94 -11.97 -11.86
CA SER A 98 4.29 -13.29 -11.79
C SER A 98 3.32 -13.50 -12.94
N ILE A 99 2.58 -12.45 -13.32
CA ILE A 99 1.66 -12.48 -14.47
C ILE A 99 2.46 -12.63 -15.77
N LEU A 100 3.54 -11.88 -15.92
CA LEU A 100 4.40 -11.93 -17.11
C LEU A 100 5.10 -13.27 -17.34
N ASN A 101 5.24 -14.07 -16.30
CA ASN A 101 5.84 -15.41 -16.39
C ASN A 101 4.85 -16.49 -16.78
N LEU A 102 3.55 -16.18 -16.91
CA LEU A 102 2.57 -17.14 -17.40
C LEU A 102 2.76 -17.34 -18.91
N GLU A 103 2.94 -18.57 -19.34
CA GLU A 103 3.23 -18.93 -20.73
C GLU A 103 2.17 -18.41 -21.73
N PHE A 104 0.92 -18.34 -21.28
CA PHE A 104 -0.21 -17.88 -22.10
C PHE A 104 -0.44 -16.38 -22.01
N PHE A 105 0.27 -15.63 -21.16
CA PHE A 105 0.12 -14.19 -21.08
C PHE A 105 0.81 -13.51 -22.26
N LYS A 106 0.02 -12.80 -23.08
CA LYS A 106 0.55 -12.03 -24.20
C LYS A 106 1.15 -10.72 -23.70
N LYS A 107 2.46 -10.59 -23.81
CA LYS A 107 3.22 -9.38 -23.44
C LYS A 107 3.09 -8.27 -24.50
N SER A 108 1.87 -7.88 -24.83
CA SER A 108 1.60 -6.76 -25.72
C SER A 108 1.69 -5.47 -24.93
N ILE A 109 2.50 -4.53 -25.44
CA ILE A 109 2.72 -3.22 -24.79
C ILE A 109 1.64 -2.25 -25.24
N ASP A 110 0.96 -1.66 -24.26
CA ASP A 110 0.03 -0.54 -24.44
C ASP A 110 0.84 0.72 -24.78
N GLN A 111 0.60 1.29 -25.97
CA GLN A 111 1.35 2.43 -26.48
C GLN A 111 1.05 3.72 -25.70
N ASP A 112 -0.16 3.91 -25.24
CA ASP A 112 -0.55 5.07 -24.44
C ASP A 112 0.06 4.98 -23.04
N ALA A 113 0.03 3.81 -22.41
CA ALA A 113 0.69 3.57 -21.13
C ALA A 113 2.22 3.70 -21.22
N LEU A 114 2.81 3.27 -22.33
CA LEU A 114 4.23 3.49 -22.60
C LEU A 114 4.57 4.98 -22.69
N LEU A 115 3.76 5.75 -23.42
CA LEU A 115 3.93 7.20 -23.54
C LEU A 115 3.76 7.89 -22.17
N GLN A 116 2.73 7.52 -21.40
CA GLN A 116 2.52 8.01 -20.04
C GLN A 116 3.76 7.77 -19.17
N THR A 117 4.29 6.54 -19.21
CA THR A 117 5.48 6.17 -18.43
C THR A 117 6.73 6.93 -18.89
N ALA A 118 6.90 7.14 -20.19
CA ALA A 118 8.03 7.92 -20.72
C ALA A 118 7.96 9.39 -20.30
N MET A 119 6.77 9.97 -20.18
CA MET A 119 6.56 11.37 -19.81
C MET A 119 6.60 11.63 -18.30
N SER A 120 6.05 10.73 -17.48
CA SER A 120 5.81 10.95 -16.05
C SER A 120 6.50 9.93 -15.13
N GLY A 121 6.98 8.81 -15.67
CA GLY A 121 7.57 7.72 -14.90
C GLY A 121 6.56 6.69 -14.36
N TYR A 122 5.26 6.86 -14.65
CA TYR A 122 4.21 5.95 -14.19
C TYR A 122 3.02 5.93 -15.18
N THR A 123 2.14 4.94 -15.04
CA THR A 123 0.87 4.84 -15.77
C THR A 123 -0.27 5.52 -15.00
N ILE A 124 -1.28 6.02 -15.69
CA ILE A 124 -2.42 6.76 -15.10
C ILE A 124 -3.61 5.80 -14.92
N GLY A 125 -4.34 5.98 -13.82
CA GLY A 125 -5.55 5.21 -13.54
C GLY A 125 -5.25 3.74 -13.22
N ASP A 126 -5.96 2.84 -13.87
CA ASP A 126 -5.84 1.39 -13.73
C ASP A 126 -4.92 0.74 -14.79
N ASP A 127 -4.33 1.54 -15.66
CA ASP A 127 -3.44 1.04 -16.70
C ASP A 127 -2.17 0.42 -16.13
N THR A 128 -1.66 -0.57 -16.87
CA THR A 128 -0.30 -1.08 -16.73
C THR A 128 0.40 -0.94 -18.08
N LEU A 129 1.69 -1.25 -18.16
CA LEU A 129 2.40 -1.27 -19.44
C LEU A 129 1.89 -2.35 -20.42
N TYR A 130 0.93 -3.17 -20.03
CA TYR A 130 0.44 -4.31 -20.83
C TYR A 130 -1.06 -4.20 -21.07
N ASP A 131 -1.47 -4.27 -22.34
CA ASP A 131 -2.86 -4.12 -22.80
C ASP A 131 -3.90 -4.95 -22.02
N ASN A 132 -3.51 -6.16 -21.62
CA ASN A 132 -4.45 -7.13 -21.05
C ASN A 132 -4.36 -7.23 -19.53
N CYS A 133 -3.59 -6.37 -18.90
CA CYS A 133 -3.41 -6.39 -17.44
C CYS A 133 -3.75 -5.02 -16.86
N LYS A 134 -4.65 -5.01 -15.89
CA LYS A 134 -5.04 -3.81 -15.15
C LYS A 134 -4.53 -3.88 -13.71
N SER A 135 -4.45 -2.72 -13.09
CA SER A 135 -4.05 -2.58 -11.70
C SER A 135 -5.10 -1.79 -10.93
N LEU A 136 -5.47 -2.24 -9.73
CA LEU A 136 -6.41 -1.49 -8.90
C LEU A 136 -5.82 -0.12 -8.51
N SER A 137 -6.58 0.92 -8.74
CA SER A 137 -6.25 2.27 -8.27
C SER A 137 -6.61 2.44 -6.78
N ALA A 138 -6.06 3.48 -6.15
CA ALA A 138 -6.34 3.83 -4.75
C ALA A 138 -7.86 3.94 -4.50
N GLY A 139 -8.34 3.28 -3.46
CA GLY A 139 -9.77 3.29 -3.10
C GLY A 139 -10.67 2.44 -4.01
N GLN A 140 -10.09 1.47 -4.72
CA GLN A 140 -10.83 0.54 -5.57
C GLN A 140 -10.83 -0.89 -5.04
N TYR A 141 -11.80 -1.64 -5.50
CA TYR A 141 -11.80 -3.09 -5.42
C TYR A 141 -12.39 -3.70 -6.71
N VAL A 142 -11.95 -4.91 -7.01
CA VAL A 142 -12.56 -5.76 -8.03
C VAL A 142 -13.43 -6.80 -7.35
N MET A 143 -14.58 -7.08 -7.94
CA MET A 143 -15.50 -8.13 -7.50
C MET A 143 -15.78 -9.07 -8.66
N ILE A 144 -15.77 -10.37 -8.35
CA ILE A 144 -16.09 -11.44 -9.29
C ILE A 144 -17.29 -12.21 -8.73
N VAL A 145 -18.41 -12.15 -9.43
CA VAL A 145 -19.67 -12.84 -9.14
C VAL A 145 -20.21 -13.39 -10.43
N ASP A 146 -20.71 -14.63 -10.42
CA ASP A 146 -21.33 -15.27 -11.61
C ASP A 146 -20.48 -15.13 -12.89
N ASP A 147 -19.18 -15.38 -12.75
CA ASP A 147 -18.20 -15.34 -13.85
C ASP A 147 -18.04 -13.95 -14.51
N LYS A 148 -18.47 -12.87 -13.82
CA LYS A 148 -18.30 -11.49 -14.23
C LYS A 148 -17.36 -10.76 -13.28
N LEU A 149 -16.45 -10.01 -13.86
CA LEU A 149 -15.52 -9.14 -13.14
C LEU A 149 -15.98 -7.70 -13.30
N GLU A 150 -16.16 -7.01 -12.18
CA GLU A 150 -16.47 -5.58 -12.13
C GLU A 150 -15.54 -4.86 -11.17
N VAL A 151 -15.18 -3.61 -11.51
CA VAL A 151 -14.33 -2.75 -10.68
C VAL A 151 -15.18 -1.66 -10.08
N PHE A 152 -15.02 -1.45 -8.77
CA PHE A 152 -15.78 -0.47 -7.99
C PHE A 152 -14.86 0.52 -7.31
N ASP A 153 -15.27 1.79 -7.31
CA ASP A 153 -14.68 2.82 -6.45
C ASP A 153 -15.44 2.84 -5.12
N TYR A 154 -14.78 2.52 -4.02
CA TYR A 154 -15.37 2.68 -2.69
C TYR A 154 -14.92 4.00 -2.05
N PHE A 155 -13.86 4.61 -2.56
CA PHE A 155 -13.38 5.90 -2.10
C PHE A 155 -12.72 6.66 -3.25
N LYS A 156 -13.11 7.92 -3.41
CA LYS A 156 -12.42 8.88 -4.29
C LYS A 156 -11.95 10.07 -3.46
N TYR A 157 -10.71 10.45 -3.64
CA TYR A 157 -10.22 11.69 -3.08
C TYR A 157 -10.77 12.86 -3.91
N PHE A 158 -11.46 13.76 -3.22
CA PHE A 158 -11.91 15.01 -3.83
C PHE A 158 -11.24 16.17 -3.12
N ASP A 159 -10.72 17.10 -3.91
CA ASP A 159 -10.24 18.37 -3.40
C ASP A 159 -11.46 19.25 -3.08
N ALA A 160 -11.87 19.23 -1.82
CA ALA A 160 -12.98 20.04 -1.35
C ALA A 160 -12.43 21.38 -0.86
N ILE A 161 -12.86 22.48 -1.48
CA ILE A 161 -12.55 23.82 -0.99
C ILE A 161 -13.26 24.01 0.35
N SER A 162 -12.49 24.03 1.44
CA SER A 162 -13.01 24.36 2.76
C SER A 162 -13.22 25.87 2.89
N LYS A 163 -14.36 26.27 3.48
CA LYS A 163 -14.63 27.66 3.86
C LYS A 163 -14.22 27.97 5.30
N GLN A 164 -13.65 27.00 6.02
CA GLN A 164 -13.21 27.19 7.41
C GLN A 164 -12.00 28.11 7.48
N PRO A 165 -11.87 28.91 8.55
CA PRO A 165 -10.69 29.71 8.82
C PRO A 165 -9.42 28.86 8.92
N TYR A 166 -8.29 29.42 8.50
CA TYR A 166 -6.99 28.73 8.51
C TYR A 166 -6.61 28.15 9.88
N ASP A 167 -6.85 28.89 10.96
CA ASP A 167 -6.49 28.45 12.32
C ASP A 167 -7.34 27.27 12.80
N GLU A 168 -8.59 27.19 12.39
CA GLU A 168 -9.46 26.03 12.65
C GLU A 168 -8.97 24.81 11.89
N LEU A 169 -8.70 24.94 10.59
CA LEU A 169 -8.14 23.86 9.77
C LEU A 169 -6.80 23.37 10.30
N LYS A 170 -5.93 24.27 10.74
CA LYS A 170 -4.64 23.93 11.34
C LYS A 170 -4.83 23.14 12.64
N THR A 171 -5.76 23.55 13.47
CA THR A 171 -6.06 22.88 14.73
C THR A 171 -6.61 21.46 14.47
N GLU A 172 -7.54 21.35 13.53
CA GLU A 172 -8.13 20.07 13.15
C GLU A 172 -7.09 19.13 12.53
N LEU A 173 -6.27 19.60 11.60
CA LEU A 173 -5.17 18.83 11.01
C LEU A 173 -4.21 18.34 12.09
N THR A 174 -3.85 19.19 13.05
CA THR A 174 -2.97 18.82 14.16
C THR A 174 -3.59 17.68 14.99
N LYS A 175 -4.88 17.81 15.34
CA LYS A 175 -5.62 16.80 16.10
C LYS A 175 -5.65 15.46 15.35
N VAL A 176 -6.09 15.48 14.09
CA VAL A 176 -6.19 14.26 13.25
C VAL A 176 -4.82 13.60 13.12
N THR A 177 -3.77 14.39 12.90
CA THR A 177 -2.40 13.88 12.77
C THR A 177 -1.93 13.20 14.06
N LEU A 178 -2.09 13.86 15.21
CA LEU A 178 -1.71 13.28 16.50
C LEU A 178 -2.50 12.01 16.83
N ASP A 179 -3.80 11.98 16.55
CA ASP A 179 -4.64 10.82 16.80
C ASP A 179 -4.26 9.63 15.88
N LEU A 180 -3.88 9.92 14.63
CA LEU A 180 -3.33 8.90 13.74
C LEU A 180 -2.04 8.30 14.30
N PHE A 181 -1.10 9.13 14.73
CA PHE A 181 0.18 8.65 15.29
C PHE A 181 -0.01 7.86 16.59
N LYS A 182 -0.95 8.22 17.46
CA LYS A 182 -1.31 7.41 18.64
C LYS A 182 -1.78 6.01 18.24
N LYS A 183 -2.63 5.90 17.20
CA LYS A 183 -3.08 4.61 16.65
C LYS A 183 -1.91 3.79 16.09
N ILE A 184 -1.00 4.45 15.35
CA ILE A 184 0.22 3.83 14.82
C ILE A 184 1.09 3.30 15.94
N ILE A 185 1.36 4.09 16.99
CA ILE A 185 2.16 3.69 18.16
C ILE A 185 1.53 2.47 18.85
N LYS A 186 0.22 2.49 19.07
CA LYS A 186 -0.50 1.34 19.64
C LYS A 186 -0.33 0.07 18.79
N LYS A 187 -0.36 0.21 17.47
CA LYS A 187 -0.20 -0.92 16.54
C LYS A 187 1.25 -1.42 16.47
N ILE A 188 2.22 -0.54 16.60
CA ILE A 188 3.65 -0.88 16.62
C ILE A 188 4.01 -1.64 17.90
N GLY A 189 3.45 -1.25 19.05
CA GLY A 189 3.84 -1.77 20.34
C GLY A 189 5.32 -1.48 20.66
N ASP A 190 6.05 -2.46 21.17
CA ASP A 190 7.45 -2.32 21.60
C ASP A 190 8.48 -2.41 20.45
N ARG A 191 8.04 -2.58 19.20
CA ARG A 191 8.95 -2.68 18.05
C ARG A 191 9.69 -1.36 17.83
N GLN A 192 10.93 -1.47 17.34
CA GLN A 192 11.72 -0.31 16.95
C GLN A 192 11.10 0.39 15.73
N ILE A 193 10.99 1.71 15.82
CA ILE A 193 10.60 2.56 14.70
C ILE A 193 11.87 2.95 13.94
N VAL A 194 11.87 2.72 12.62
CA VAL A 194 12.98 3.10 11.75
C VAL A 194 12.51 4.17 10.79
N ILE A 195 13.16 5.34 10.80
CA ILE A 195 12.76 6.50 9.99
C ILE A 195 13.86 6.84 8.98
N PRO A 196 13.56 6.76 7.66
CA PRO A 196 14.42 7.35 6.64
C PRO A 196 14.31 8.87 6.74
N LEU A 197 15.28 9.50 7.43
CA LEU A 197 15.23 10.91 7.73
C LEU A 197 16.03 11.69 6.68
N SER A 198 15.36 12.62 6.00
CA SER A 198 15.95 13.56 5.04
C SER A 198 16.00 14.99 5.61
N ALA A 199 16.45 15.93 4.80
CA ALA A 199 16.34 17.36 5.10
C ALA A 199 14.92 17.92 4.86
N GLY A 200 14.02 17.11 4.25
CA GLY A 200 12.65 17.49 3.90
C GLY A 200 11.71 17.66 5.10
N ASN A 201 10.56 18.27 4.86
CA ASN A 201 9.58 18.56 5.91
C ASN A 201 8.85 17.30 6.38
N ASP A 202 8.52 16.36 5.50
CA ASP A 202 7.65 15.21 5.82
C ASP A 202 8.33 14.24 6.78
N SER A 203 9.55 13.79 6.46
CA SER A 203 10.30 12.89 7.34
C SER A 203 10.63 13.53 8.69
N ARG A 204 10.87 14.85 8.70
CA ARG A 204 11.07 15.65 9.91
C ARG A 204 9.81 15.74 10.74
N LEU A 205 8.64 15.97 10.12
CA LEU A 205 7.35 15.98 10.79
C LEU A 205 7.10 14.63 11.48
N VAL A 206 7.30 13.53 10.75
CA VAL A 206 7.15 12.17 11.30
C VAL A 206 8.04 11.97 12.54
N ALA A 207 9.33 12.29 12.44
CA ALA A 207 10.26 12.15 13.55
C ALA A 207 9.88 13.05 14.74
N SER A 208 9.44 14.29 14.47
CA SER A 208 9.05 15.26 15.49
C SER A 208 7.78 14.83 16.23
N ILE A 209 6.81 14.23 15.54
CA ILE A 209 5.58 13.73 16.18
C ILE A 209 5.89 12.55 17.09
N PHE A 210 6.70 11.59 16.68
CA PHE A 210 7.12 10.50 17.57
C PHE A 210 7.85 11.03 18.81
N HIS A 211 8.71 12.03 18.64
CA HIS A 211 9.36 12.69 19.77
C HIS A 211 8.35 13.40 20.69
N HIS A 212 7.42 14.17 20.13
CA HIS A 212 6.35 14.86 20.87
C HIS A 212 5.47 13.88 21.67
N LEU A 213 5.20 12.72 21.11
CA LEU A 213 4.44 11.64 21.78
C LEU A 213 5.29 10.76 22.70
N GLY A 214 6.54 11.12 22.96
CA GLY A 214 7.41 10.48 23.95
C GLY A 214 8.03 9.15 23.52
N VAL A 215 7.96 8.79 22.24
CA VAL A 215 8.53 7.54 21.74
C VAL A 215 10.05 7.60 21.76
N LYS A 216 10.71 6.61 22.40
CA LYS A 216 12.17 6.56 22.60
C LYS A 216 12.86 5.57 21.66
N ASN A 217 12.23 4.46 21.32
CA ASN A 217 12.82 3.40 20.51
C ASN A 217 12.74 3.74 19.00
N VAL A 218 13.45 4.79 18.61
CA VAL A 218 13.51 5.29 17.23
C VAL A 218 14.96 5.26 16.73
N LEU A 219 15.15 4.72 15.52
CA LEU A 219 16.38 4.78 14.74
C LEU A 219 16.12 5.60 13.49
N CYS A 220 16.85 6.70 13.33
CA CYS A 220 16.86 7.47 12.10
C CYS A 220 18.03 7.05 11.22
N TYR A 221 17.82 7.03 9.91
CA TYR A 221 18.92 6.79 8.98
C TYR A 221 18.83 7.69 7.77
N SER A 222 19.97 7.88 7.11
CA SER A 222 20.05 8.51 5.78
C SER A 222 20.99 7.70 4.91
N TYR A 223 20.84 7.78 3.61
CA TYR A 223 21.69 7.06 2.66
C TYR A 223 22.16 7.99 1.54
N GLY A 224 23.14 7.51 0.75
CA GLY A 224 23.66 8.23 -0.38
C GLY A 224 25.18 8.42 -0.32
N GLN A 225 25.68 9.46 -0.99
CA GLN A 225 27.11 9.80 -0.99
C GLN A 225 27.52 10.44 0.35
N LYS A 226 28.75 10.17 0.80
CA LYS A 226 29.27 10.62 2.12
C LYS A 226 29.21 12.14 2.37
N THR A 227 29.19 12.96 1.32
CA THR A 227 29.15 14.43 1.40
C THR A 227 27.77 15.01 1.19
N ASN A 228 26.73 14.19 1.14
CA ASN A 228 25.37 14.59 0.89
C ASN A 228 24.89 15.61 1.95
N PHE A 229 24.35 16.75 1.48
CA PHE A 229 23.80 17.80 2.34
C PHE A 229 22.66 17.26 3.21
N GLU A 230 21.77 16.46 2.66
CA GLU A 230 20.64 15.90 3.40
C GLU A 230 21.08 15.05 4.60
N SER A 231 22.14 14.25 4.46
CA SER A 231 22.66 13.44 5.53
C SER A 231 23.21 14.27 6.69
N LYS A 232 23.81 15.43 6.40
CA LYS A 232 24.31 16.36 7.43
C LYS A 232 23.14 16.96 8.22
N ILE A 233 22.09 17.41 7.53
CA ILE A 233 20.91 18.01 8.16
C ILE A 233 20.13 16.97 8.97
N SER A 234 19.89 15.79 8.42
CA SER A 234 19.17 14.72 9.09
C SER A 234 19.89 14.27 10.38
N LYS A 235 21.24 14.20 10.37
CA LYS A 235 22.04 13.95 11.57
C LYS A 235 21.80 14.99 12.66
N ILE A 236 21.75 16.27 12.29
CA ILE A 236 21.47 17.38 13.21
C ILE A 236 20.07 17.27 13.80
N ILE A 237 19.07 16.97 12.96
CA ILE A 237 17.68 16.78 13.39
C ILE A 237 17.58 15.62 14.37
N ALA A 238 18.11 14.45 14.03
CA ALA A 238 18.07 13.27 14.89
C ALA A 238 18.73 13.55 16.25
N LYS A 239 19.88 14.24 16.25
CA LYS A 239 20.57 14.64 17.49
C LYS A 239 19.70 15.57 18.35
N LYS A 240 19.03 16.56 17.74
CA LYS A 240 18.11 17.47 18.46
C LYS A 240 16.92 16.75 19.06
N LEU A 241 16.43 15.70 18.41
CA LEU A 241 15.32 14.86 18.89
C LEU A 241 15.78 13.75 19.86
N GLY A 242 17.09 13.63 20.13
CA GLY A 242 17.63 12.59 20.99
C GLY A 242 17.58 11.18 20.41
N TYR A 243 17.48 11.05 19.08
CA TYR A 243 17.40 9.77 18.40
C TYR A 243 18.75 9.29 17.89
N LYS A 244 18.93 7.96 17.85
CA LYS A 244 20.08 7.35 17.16
C LYS A 244 19.98 7.62 15.67
N TRP A 245 21.13 7.87 15.04
CA TRP A 245 21.21 8.10 13.62
C TRP A 245 22.34 7.31 12.99
N VAL A 246 22.07 6.73 11.81
CA VAL A 246 23.02 5.93 11.04
C VAL A 246 23.09 6.46 9.61
N PHE A 247 24.28 6.53 9.05
CA PHE A 247 24.47 6.82 7.63
C PHE A 247 24.80 5.53 6.88
N ILE A 248 24.09 5.30 5.77
CA ILE A 248 24.29 4.17 4.87
C ILE A 248 24.95 4.69 3.60
N PRO A 249 26.26 4.48 3.39
CA PRO A 249 26.91 4.91 2.18
C PRO A 249 26.41 4.06 0.98
N VAL A 250 26.00 4.74 -0.08
CA VAL A 250 25.60 4.11 -1.34
C VAL A 250 26.58 4.56 -2.40
N SER A 251 27.16 3.60 -3.12
CA SER A 251 28.05 3.82 -4.25
C SER A 251 27.51 3.13 -5.49
N TYR A 252 27.91 3.60 -6.65
CA TYR A 252 27.54 2.97 -7.92
C TYR A 252 27.87 1.46 -7.97
N SER A 253 29.00 1.06 -7.40
CA SER A 253 29.38 -0.35 -7.32
C SER A 253 28.44 -1.16 -6.42
N THR A 254 27.99 -0.57 -5.31
CA THR A 254 27.03 -1.20 -4.39
C THR A 254 25.67 -1.37 -5.05
N GLU A 255 25.17 -0.34 -5.73
CA GLU A 255 23.91 -0.40 -6.49
C GLU A 255 23.99 -1.45 -7.61
N ARG A 256 25.05 -1.41 -8.42
CA ARG A 256 25.24 -2.40 -9.49
C ARG A 256 25.32 -3.84 -8.96
N SER A 257 26.02 -4.05 -7.84
CA SER A 257 26.08 -5.37 -7.19
C SER A 257 24.70 -5.84 -6.71
N PHE A 258 23.90 -4.93 -6.19
CA PHE A 258 22.55 -5.23 -5.72
C PHE A 258 21.62 -5.61 -6.89
N TYR A 259 21.61 -4.83 -7.97
CA TYR A 259 20.84 -5.16 -9.19
C TYR A 259 21.23 -6.50 -9.80
N ASN A 260 22.53 -6.82 -9.83
CA ASN A 260 23.03 -8.08 -10.37
C ASN A 260 22.81 -9.28 -9.46
N SER A 261 22.38 -9.09 -8.22
CA SER A 261 22.25 -10.17 -7.23
C SER A 261 20.97 -11.01 -7.38
N ASN A 262 20.11 -10.77 -8.37
CA ASN A 262 18.79 -11.43 -8.57
C ASN A 262 17.91 -11.46 -7.31
N LYS A 263 18.10 -10.53 -6.39
CA LYS A 263 17.29 -10.42 -5.15
C LYS A 263 16.13 -9.43 -5.26
N TYR A 264 15.76 -9.08 -6.51
CA TYR A 264 14.56 -8.30 -6.83
C TYR A 264 13.40 -9.22 -7.10
#